data_dadd45386c8165cc5f0351c440d1d0ce
#
_entry.id   dadd45386c8165cc5f0351c440d1d0ce
#
_cell.length_a   1.000
_cell.length_b   1.000
_cell.length_c   1.000
_cell.angle_alpha   90.00
_cell.angle_beta   90.00
_cell.angle_gamma   90.00
#
_symmetry.space_group_name_H-M   'P 1'
#
loop_
_entity.id
_entity.type
_entity.pdbx_description
1 polymer ?
#
loop_
_entity_poly.entity_id
_entity_poly.type
_entity_poly.pdbx_seq_one_letter_code
_entity_poly.pdbx_strand_id
1 'polypeptide(L)'
;MPTVIPDRAPDTTVQVLVVDDQPPFRAAARAVLNRIVEFDLVGEASSGEEAVALSAQLRPDLVLMDINMGEMNGIEAARRVTIARPETMVILVSTYAAQDLPADARTSGAVAYVHKDELSPRLLRSLWESHGDPAWPRPA
;
A
#
# COMPACT_ATOMS: atom_id res chain seq x y z
N MET A 1 20.89 15.07 -22.24
CA MET A 1 20.31 14.93 -21.99
C MET A 1 19.68 14.60 -21.74
N PRO A 2 19.38 14.54 -21.62
CA PRO A 2 18.65 14.17 -21.16
C PRO A 2 17.86 13.68 -21.17
N THR A 3 17.97 12.95 -21.16
CA THR A 3 17.10 12.50 -21.03
C THR A 3 16.12 12.54 -20.15
N VAL A 4 15.92 13.25 -19.66
CA VAL A 4 14.85 13.53 -18.72
C VAL A 4 13.54 13.25 -19.37
N ILE A 5 12.66 12.61 -18.64
CA ILE A 5 11.33 12.40 -19.15
C ILE A 5 10.60 13.71 -19.12
N PRO A 6 10.33 14.27 -20.25
CA PRO A 6 9.91 15.67 -20.29
C PRO A 6 8.50 15.91 -19.81
N ASP A 7 7.62 14.91 -19.90
CA ASP A 7 6.22 15.11 -19.60
C ASP A 7 5.83 14.60 -18.22
N ARG A 8 6.81 14.32 -17.38
CA ARG A 8 6.52 13.69 -16.11
C ARG A 8 7.28 14.37 -14.98
N ALA A 9 6.58 15.22 -14.27
CA ALA A 9 7.14 15.84 -13.10
C ALA A 9 7.20 14.83 -11.96
N PRO A 10 8.31 14.77 -11.21
CA PRO A 10 8.43 13.80 -10.11
C PRO A 10 7.33 13.94 -9.06
N ASP A 11 6.85 15.14 -8.81
CA ASP A 11 5.86 15.38 -7.78
C ASP A 11 4.44 14.98 -8.20
N THR A 12 4.22 14.64 -9.48
CA THR A 12 2.92 14.17 -9.93
C THR A 12 2.83 12.65 -9.97
N THR A 13 3.91 11.95 -9.64
CA THR A 13 3.95 10.50 -9.66
C THR A 13 3.74 9.97 -8.24
N VAL A 14 2.84 9.00 -8.12
CA VAL A 14 2.59 8.33 -6.84
C VAL A 14 3.49 7.11 -6.79
N GLN A 15 4.41 7.09 -5.83
CA GLN A 15 5.35 5.98 -5.67
C GLN A 15 4.74 4.92 -4.77
N VAL A 16 4.66 3.69 -5.27
CA VAL A 16 3.93 2.62 -4.61
C VAL A 16 4.88 1.48 -4.26
N LEU A 17 4.77 0.99 -3.03
CA LEU A 17 5.43 -0.22 -2.57
C LEU A 17 4.36 -1.29 -2.38
N VAL A 18 4.60 -2.49 -2.94
CA VAL A 18 3.69 -3.63 -2.79
C VAL A 18 4.34 -4.64 -1.85
N VAL A 19 3.58 -5.06 -0.83
CA VAL A 19 4.07 -5.99 0.18
C VAL A 19 3.16 -7.19 0.28
N ASP A 20 3.68 -8.36 -0.06
CA ASP A 20 2.93 -9.62 0.02
C ASP A 20 3.93 -10.77 -0.10
N ASP A 21 3.74 -11.81 0.70
CA ASP A 21 4.66 -12.95 0.65
C ASP A 21 4.32 -13.93 -0.48
N GLN A 22 3.24 -13.67 -1.21
CA GLN A 22 2.79 -14.55 -2.31
C GLN A 22 3.13 -13.91 -3.66
N PRO A 23 4.09 -14.49 -4.41
CA PRO A 23 4.46 -13.93 -5.71
C PRO A 23 3.29 -13.75 -6.67
N PRO A 24 2.30 -14.65 -6.74
CA PRO A 24 1.17 -14.41 -7.65
C PRO A 24 0.39 -13.15 -7.35
N PHE A 25 0.22 -12.80 -6.08
CA PHE A 25 -0.48 -11.56 -5.77
C PHE A 25 0.39 -10.35 -6.11
N ARG A 26 1.70 -10.41 -5.86
CA ARG A 26 2.57 -9.30 -6.26
C ARG A 26 2.49 -9.06 -7.76
N ALA A 27 2.43 -10.14 -8.56
CA ALA A 27 2.28 -10.01 -10.00
C ALA A 27 0.94 -9.39 -10.37
N ALA A 28 -0.14 -9.78 -9.69
CA ALA A 28 -1.46 -9.21 -9.95
C ALA A 28 -1.49 -7.72 -9.59
N ALA A 29 -0.91 -7.37 -8.46
CA ALA A 29 -0.85 -5.97 -8.04
C ALA A 29 -0.02 -5.14 -9.02
N ARG A 30 1.09 -5.69 -9.50
CA ARG A 30 1.93 -5.02 -10.51
C ARG A 30 1.12 -4.74 -11.77
N ALA A 31 0.32 -5.70 -12.21
CA ALA A 31 -0.51 -5.52 -13.39
C ALA A 31 -1.55 -4.43 -13.19
N VAL A 32 -2.17 -4.37 -12.01
CA VAL A 32 -3.12 -3.32 -11.68
C VAL A 32 -2.45 -1.95 -11.71
N LEU A 33 -1.29 -1.83 -11.07
CA LEU A 33 -0.58 -0.56 -10.99
C LEU A 33 -0.13 -0.07 -12.37
N ASN A 34 0.26 -1.00 -13.25
CA ASN A 34 0.70 -0.63 -14.60
C ASN A 34 -0.43 0.00 -15.41
N ARG A 35 -1.67 -0.14 -14.98
CA ARG A 35 -2.81 0.45 -15.68
C ARG A 35 -3.17 1.84 -15.16
N ILE A 36 -2.43 2.34 -14.18
CA ILE A 36 -2.68 3.66 -13.62
C ILE A 36 -1.48 4.54 -13.95
N VAL A 37 -1.68 5.51 -14.83
CA VAL A 37 -0.59 6.30 -15.39
C VAL A 37 0.20 7.01 -14.30
N GLU A 38 -0.47 7.53 -13.29
CA GLU A 38 0.17 8.31 -12.24
C GLU A 38 0.91 7.46 -11.20
N PHE A 39 0.70 6.15 -11.20
CA PHE A 39 1.29 5.28 -10.19
C PHE A 39 2.55 4.61 -10.72
N ASP A 40 3.56 4.57 -9.86
CA ASP A 40 4.87 4.03 -10.22
C ASP A 40 5.28 3.02 -9.15
N LEU A 41 5.41 1.77 -9.54
CA LEU A 41 5.84 0.73 -8.60
C LEU A 41 7.33 0.88 -8.36
N VAL A 42 7.71 1.26 -7.13
CA VAL A 42 9.11 1.51 -6.80
C VAL A 42 9.77 0.36 -6.07
N GLY A 43 8.99 -0.60 -5.57
CA GLY A 43 9.56 -1.76 -4.92
C GLY A 43 8.52 -2.78 -4.56
N GLU A 44 8.99 -3.99 -4.25
CA GLU A 44 8.17 -5.09 -3.76
C GLU A 44 8.87 -5.72 -2.56
N ALA A 45 8.09 -6.07 -1.55
CA ALA A 45 8.60 -6.71 -0.36
C ALA A 45 7.80 -7.99 -0.10
N SER A 46 8.45 -8.98 0.50
CA SER A 46 7.83 -10.26 0.76
C SER A 46 7.60 -10.53 2.26
N SER A 47 7.90 -9.56 3.12
CA SER A 47 7.71 -9.70 4.57
C SER A 47 7.47 -8.33 5.18
N GLY A 48 6.96 -8.35 6.42
CA GLY A 48 6.77 -7.11 7.17
C GLY A 48 8.09 -6.41 7.47
N GLU A 49 9.11 -7.17 7.81
CA GLU A 49 10.43 -6.63 8.09
C GLU A 49 11.01 -5.93 6.86
N GLU A 50 10.91 -6.60 5.72
CA GLU A 50 11.39 -6.02 4.47
C GLU A 50 10.59 -4.78 4.09
N ALA A 51 9.28 -4.80 4.35
CA ALA A 51 8.43 -3.65 4.07
C ALA A 51 8.86 -2.43 4.87
N VAL A 52 9.15 -2.61 6.16
CA VAL A 52 9.60 -1.50 7.00
C VAL A 52 10.93 -0.94 6.49
N ALA A 53 11.87 -1.84 6.16
CA ALA A 53 13.19 -1.42 5.68
C ALA A 53 13.08 -0.70 4.34
N LEU A 54 12.33 -1.25 3.39
CA LEU A 54 12.19 -0.65 2.07
C LEU A 54 11.41 0.67 2.14
N SER A 55 10.41 0.75 3.01
CA SER A 55 9.66 1.99 3.17
C SER A 55 10.57 3.11 3.66
N ALA A 56 11.47 2.81 4.62
CA ALA A 56 12.42 3.80 5.10
C ALA A 56 13.38 4.24 4.00
N GLN A 57 13.78 3.32 3.15
CA GLN A 57 14.73 3.59 2.08
C GLN A 57 14.10 4.31 0.89
N LEU A 58 12.94 3.83 0.45
CA LEU A 58 12.30 4.31 -0.78
C LEU A 58 11.35 5.47 -0.53
N ARG A 59 10.84 5.59 0.69
CA ARG A 59 9.90 6.64 1.09
C ARG A 59 8.70 6.73 0.13
N PRO A 60 7.96 5.62 -0.01
CA PRO A 60 6.84 5.59 -0.94
C PRO A 60 5.70 6.47 -0.46
N ASP A 61 4.84 6.86 -1.41
CA ASP A 61 3.64 7.62 -1.09
C ASP A 61 2.51 6.70 -0.65
N LEU A 62 2.50 5.48 -1.19
CA LEU A 62 1.42 4.52 -0.98
C LEU A 62 2.03 3.14 -0.79
N VAL A 63 1.53 2.40 0.20
CA VAL A 63 1.94 1.02 0.44
C VAL A 63 0.70 0.14 0.40
N LEU A 64 0.73 -0.90 -0.43
CA LEU A 64 -0.27 -1.97 -0.41
C LEU A 64 0.31 -3.08 0.47
N MET A 65 -0.29 -3.31 1.61
CA MET A 65 0.29 -4.15 2.66
C MET A 65 -0.60 -5.35 2.95
N ASP A 66 -0.13 -6.54 2.60
CA ASP A 66 -0.80 -7.78 2.98
C ASP A 66 -0.77 -7.94 4.50
N ILE A 67 -1.84 -8.49 5.06
CA ILE A 67 -1.94 -8.66 6.51
C ILE A 67 -1.19 -9.92 6.96
N ASN A 68 -1.40 -11.05 6.28
CA ASN A 68 -0.86 -12.33 6.73
C ASN A 68 0.49 -12.62 6.11
N MET A 69 1.56 -12.36 6.84
CA MET A 69 2.92 -12.59 6.38
C MET A 69 3.80 -12.96 7.56
N GLY A 70 4.30 -14.18 7.56
CA GLY A 70 5.38 -14.58 8.45
C GLY A 70 5.28 -14.09 9.88
N GLU A 71 6.41 -13.69 10.45
CA GLU A 71 6.49 -13.32 11.86
C GLU A 71 5.90 -11.96 12.14
N MET A 72 6.25 -10.97 11.33
CA MET A 72 5.65 -9.63 11.45
C MET A 72 4.50 -9.55 10.46
N ASN A 73 3.26 -9.45 10.96
CA ASN A 73 2.13 -9.31 10.07
C ASN A 73 2.02 -7.88 9.54
N GLY A 74 1.15 -7.69 8.54
CA GLY A 74 1.02 -6.41 7.89
C GLY A 74 0.47 -5.30 8.78
N ILE A 75 -0.29 -5.66 9.81
CA ILE A 75 -0.82 -4.66 10.75
C ILE A 75 0.32 -4.02 11.54
N GLU A 76 1.24 -4.84 12.05
CA GLU A 76 2.39 -4.31 12.76
C GLU A 76 3.32 -3.55 11.82
N ALA A 77 3.52 -4.06 10.61
CA ALA A 77 4.34 -3.36 9.63
C ALA A 77 3.72 -2.01 9.26
N ALA A 78 2.40 -1.96 9.07
CA ALA A 78 1.70 -0.70 8.79
C ALA A 78 1.91 0.31 9.92
N ARG A 79 1.83 -0.16 11.16
CA ARG A 79 2.03 0.72 12.31
C ARG A 79 3.43 1.32 12.29
N ARG A 80 4.44 0.51 12.04
CA ARG A 80 5.82 0.99 12.02
C ARG A 80 6.07 1.96 10.86
N VAL A 81 5.51 1.65 9.69
CA VAL A 81 5.66 2.52 8.53
C VAL A 81 5.03 3.88 8.79
N THR A 82 3.81 3.90 9.35
CA THR A 82 3.09 5.16 9.54
C THR A 82 3.61 5.96 10.73
N ILE A 83 4.19 5.31 11.72
CA ILE A 83 4.85 6.02 12.82
C ILE A 83 6.11 6.72 12.29
N ALA A 84 6.89 6.01 11.47
CA ALA A 84 8.13 6.57 10.94
C ALA A 84 7.87 7.67 9.92
N ARG A 85 6.78 7.56 9.15
CA ARG A 85 6.45 8.54 8.13
C ARG A 85 4.94 8.66 8.00
N PRO A 86 4.32 9.57 8.79
CA PRO A 86 2.85 9.68 8.82
C PRO A 86 2.20 10.02 7.50
N GLU A 87 2.92 10.63 6.57
CA GLU A 87 2.35 11.00 5.28
C GLU A 87 2.25 9.82 4.30
N THR A 88 2.86 8.68 4.60
CA THR A 88 2.71 7.49 3.77
C THR A 88 1.31 6.91 3.98
N MET A 89 0.57 6.71 2.90
CA MET A 89 -0.73 6.06 2.97
C MET A 89 -0.53 4.55 2.91
N VAL A 90 -1.08 3.83 3.88
CA VAL A 90 -1.05 2.37 3.87
C VAL A 90 -2.46 1.86 3.65
N ILE A 91 -2.62 0.99 2.66
CA ILE A 91 -3.86 0.26 2.40
C ILE A 91 -3.60 -1.19 2.74
N LEU A 92 -4.33 -1.72 3.71
CA LEU A 92 -4.24 -3.14 4.06
C LEU A 92 -4.98 -3.96 3.01
N VAL A 93 -4.42 -5.10 2.65
CA VAL A 93 -4.99 -5.99 1.65
C VAL A 93 -4.97 -7.41 2.20
N SER A 94 -6.04 -8.15 2.02
CA SER A 94 -6.10 -9.53 2.49
C SER A 94 -7.30 -10.23 1.88
N THR A 95 -7.45 -11.53 2.18
CA THR A 95 -8.62 -12.30 1.80
C THR A 95 -9.68 -12.36 2.90
N TYR A 96 -9.47 -11.67 4.03
CA TYR A 96 -10.50 -11.59 5.07
C TYR A 96 -11.71 -10.82 4.58
N ALA A 97 -12.90 -11.22 4.99
CA ALA A 97 -14.06 -10.33 4.91
C ALA A 97 -13.84 -9.18 5.88
N ALA A 98 -14.40 -8.02 5.57
CA ALA A 98 -14.15 -6.83 6.38
C ALA A 98 -14.52 -7.04 7.86
N GLN A 99 -15.61 -7.77 8.11
CA GLN A 99 -16.05 -8.02 9.49
C GLN A 99 -15.13 -8.99 10.24
N ASP A 100 -14.28 -9.72 9.53
CA ASP A 100 -13.38 -10.70 10.13
C ASP A 100 -11.97 -10.15 10.35
N LEU A 101 -11.74 -8.88 10.06
CA LEU A 101 -10.42 -8.27 10.26
C LEU A 101 -10.05 -8.27 11.74
N PRO A 102 -8.77 -8.50 12.07
CA PRO A 102 -8.33 -8.32 13.45
C PRO A 102 -8.63 -6.91 13.95
N ALA A 103 -8.97 -6.82 15.23
CA ALA A 103 -9.39 -5.55 15.81
C ALA A 103 -8.34 -4.45 15.66
N ASP A 104 -7.06 -4.82 15.76
CA ASP A 104 -5.97 -3.85 15.68
C ASP A 104 -5.69 -3.35 14.26
N ALA A 105 -6.36 -3.90 13.24
CA ALA A 105 -6.21 -3.37 11.89
C ALA A 105 -6.64 -1.90 11.81
N ARG A 106 -7.66 -1.54 12.57
CA ARG A 106 -8.20 -0.17 12.51
C ARG A 106 -7.36 0.85 13.25
N THR A 107 -6.42 0.40 14.08
CA THR A 107 -5.52 1.27 14.81
C THR A 107 -4.09 1.19 14.27
N SER A 108 -3.91 0.60 13.11
CA SER A 108 -2.59 0.37 12.52
C SER A 108 -2.00 1.60 11.83
N GLY A 109 -2.80 2.64 11.63
CA GLY A 109 -2.41 3.77 10.80
C GLY A 109 -2.82 3.62 9.35
N ALA A 110 -3.29 2.44 8.93
CA ALA A 110 -3.80 2.27 7.57
C ALA A 110 -5.05 3.13 7.37
N VAL A 111 -5.25 3.55 6.12
CA VAL A 111 -6.37 4.44 5.78
C VAL A 111 -7.50 3.71 5.08
N ALA A 112 -7.30 2.43 4.76
CA ALA A 112 -8.33 1.63 4.10
C ALA A 112 -7.96 0.16 4.16
N TYR A 113 -8.95 -0.69 3.93
CA TYR A 113 -8.78 -2.11 3.72
C TYR A 113 -9.41 -2.49 2.38
N VAL A 114 -8.72 -3.29 1.58
CA VAL A 114 -9.22 -3.80 0.32
C VAL A 114 -9.10 -5.32 0.32
N HIS A 115 -10.21 -6.00 0.01
CA HIS A 115 -10.16 -7.43 -0.22
C HIS A 115 -9.36 -7.69 -1.50
N LYS A 116 -8.50 -8.71 -1.49
CA LYS A 116 -7.61 -8.98 -2.63
C LYS A 116 -8.38 -9.14 -3.94
N ASP A 117 -9.58 -9.71 -3.89
CA ASP A 117 -10.38 -9.92 -5.08
C ASP A 117 -10.98 -8.63 -5.65
N GLU A 118 -10.95 -7.56 -4.88
CA GLU A 118 -11.54 -6.29 -5.29
C GLU A 118 -10.51 -5.28 -5.77
N LEU A 119 -9.24 -5.64 -5.76
CA LEU A 119 -8.18 -4.73 -6.17
C LEU A 119 -8.34 -4.40 -7.65
N SER A 120 -8.43 -3.11 -7.96
CA SER A 120 -8.62 -2.64 -9.33
C SER A 120 -8.00 -1.26 -9.47
N PRO A 121 -7.69 -0.85 -10.71
CA PRO A 121 -7.17 0.51 -10.93
C PRO A 121 -8.15 1.58 -10.45
N ARG A 122 -9.44 1.41 -10.70
CA ARG A 122 -10.45 2.39 -10.29
C ARG A 122 -10.47 2.54 -8.77
N LEU A 123 -10.48 1.40 -8.05
CA LEU A 123 -10.54 1.45 -6.59
C LEU A 123 -9.30 2.12 -6.01
N LEU A 124 -8.11 1.76 -6.50
CA LEU A 124 -6.89 2.35 -5.99
C LEU A 124 -6.81 3.84 -6.25
N ARG A 125 -7.21 4.27 -7.45
CA ARG A 125 -7.22 5.69 -7.75
C ARG A 125 -8.19 6.44 -6.86
N SER A 126 -9.37 5.87 -6.65
CA SER A 126 -10.38 6.48 -5.78
C SER A 126 -9.86 6.63 -4.35
N LEU A 127 -9.23 5.59 -3.81
CA LEU A 127 -8.69 5.65 -2.46
C LEU A 127 -7.56 6.66 -2.33
N TRP A 128 -6.72 6.74 -3.35
CA TRP A 128 -5.66 7.73 -3.35
C TRP A 128 -6.22 9.15 -3.34
N GLU A 129 -7.20 9.41 -4.20
CA GLU A 129 -7.77 10.75 -4.34
C GLU A 129 -8.52 11.20 -3.09
N SER A 130 -9.16 10.28 -2.39
CA SER A 130 -9.89 10.60 -1.17
C SER A 130 -9.05 10.47 0.10
N HIS A 131 -7.77 10.16 -0.03
CA HIS A 131 -6.85 9.96 1.09
C HIS A 131 -7.32 8.85 2.03
N GLY A 132 -7.87 7.79 1.44
CA GLY A 132 -8.34 6.62 2.18
C GLY A 132 -9.82 6.41 1.97
N ASP A 133 -10.36 5.46 2.73
CA ASP A 133 -11.77 5.12 2.69
C ASP A 133 -12.51 5.91 3.77
N PRO A 134 -13.44 6.80 3.40
CA PRO A 134 -14.19 7.55 4.41
C PRO A 134 -14.98 6.65 5.36
N ALA A 135 -15.33 5.44 4.91
CA ALA A 135 -16.06 4.48 5.74
C ALA A 135 -15.15 3.68 6.67
N TRP A 136 -13.84 3.83 6.55
CA TRP A 136 -12.88 3.11 7.38
C TRP A 136 -12.76 3.84 8.72
N PRO A 137 -13.31 3.25 9.79
CA PRO A 137 -13.28 3.95 11.09
C PRO A 137 -11.85 4.01 11.62
N ARG A 138 -11.48 5.17 12.07
CA ARG A 138 -10.20 5.39 12.72
C ARG A 138 -10.44 5.89 14.13
N PRO A 139 -9.54 5.58 15.06
CA PRO A 139 -9.68 6.10 16.42
C PRO A 139 -9.70 7.62 16.42
N ALA A 140 -10.47 8.16 17.30
CA ALA A 140 -10.55 9.61 17.46
C ALA A 140 -9.23 10.17 17.99
#